data_3ea26a5081e04ec298e1d90faf3d7c27
#
_entry.id   3ea26a5081e04ec298e1d90faf3d7c27
#
_cell.length_a   1.000
_cell.length_b   1.000
_cell.length_c   1.000
_cell.angle_alpha   90.00
_cell.angle_beta   90.00
_cell.angle_gamma   90.00
#
_symmetry.space_group_name_H-M   'P 1'
#
loop_
_entity.id
_entity.type
_entity.pdbx_description
1 polymer ?
#
loop_
_entity_poly.entity_id
_entity_poly.type
_entity_poly.pdbx_seq_one_letter_code
_entity_poly.pdbx_strand_id
1 'polypeptide(L)'
;IYTLSLHDALPICMVVCDKIDFDVARKATLRLLEGENPPDAILAFNDIITYAAFDAIKSKGLRIPEDVAIIGFTDGDTAAFVTPRLSAIMDQAHVQGTKACQLLMKSINGDEKIYKEVVPMILKIRESSEKNLVKK
;
A
#
# COMPACT_ATOMS: atom_id res chain seq x y z
N ILE A 1 -14.88 -11.37 0.36
CA ILE A 1 -14.16 -10.92 -0.85
C ILE A 1 -15.13 -10.08 -1.64
N TYR A 2 -14.79 -8.82 -1.87
CA TYR A 2 -15.58 -7.92 -2.69
C TYR A 2 -14.84 -7.70 -4.00
N THR A 3 -15.53 -7.85 -5.13
CA THR A 3 -14.99 -7.53 -6.45
C THR A 3 -15.50 -6.16 -6.85
N LEU A 4 -14.59 -5.20 -7.06
CA LEU A 4 -14.90 -3.90 -7.63
C LEU A 4 -14.59 -3.95 -9.13
N SER A 5 -15.58 -3.63 -9.96
CA SER A 5 -15.37 -3.37 -11.39
C SER A 5 -15.34 -1.86 -11.59
N LEU A 6 -14.22 -1.34 -12.00
CA LEU A 6 -14.10 0.04 -12.49
C LEU A 6 -14.20 -0.03 -14.02
N HIS A 7 -15.28 0.52 -14.60
CA HIS A 7 -15.52 0.73 -16.05
C HIS A 7 -14.45 0.13 -16.95
N ASP A 8 -14.72 -1.00 -17.59
CA ASP A 8 -13.84 -1.70 -18.55
C ASP A 8 -12.44 -2.09 -18.04
N ALA A 9 -12.17 -1.88 -16.74
CA ALA A 9 -10.94 -2.31 -16.10
C ALA A 9 -11.05 -3.77 -15.65
N LEU A 10 -9.90 -4.42 -15.52
CA LEU A 10 -9.76 -5.77 -14.96
C LEU A 10 -10.47 -5.87 -13.59
N PRO A 11 -11.08 -7.01 -13.26
CA PRO A 11 -11.73 -7.20 -11.97
C PRO A 11 -10.72 -7.01 -10.84
N ILE A 12 -11.00 -6.06 -9.94
CA ILE A 12 -10.21 -5.83 -8.75
C ILE A 12 -10.79 -6.65 -7.60
N CYS A 13 -9.96 -7.51 -7.01
CA CYS A 13 -10.32 -8.29 -5.85
C CYS A 13 -9.94 -7.52 -4.58
N MET A 14 -10.91 -7.17 -3.73
CA MET A 14 -10.66 -6.50 -2.47
C MET A 14 -10.87 -7.47 -1.30
N VAL A 15 -9.87 -7.58 -0.45
CA VAL A 15 -9.96 -8.35 0.80
C VAL A 15 -9.87 -7.41 1.99
N VAL A 16 -10.86 -7.50 2.86
CA VAL A 16 -10.89 -6.75 4.12
C VAL A 16 -10.48 -7.68 5.25
N CYS A 17 -9.50 -7.27 6.02
CA CYS A 17 -9.09 -7.96 7.25
C CYS A 17 -9.88 -7.36 8.43
N ASP A 18 -10.42 -8.21 9.28
CA ASP A 18 -11.17 -7.78 10.48
C ASP A 18 -10.27 -7.08 11.51
N LYS A 19 -8.98 -7.35 11.44
CA LYS A 19 -7.95 -6.75 12.30
C LYS A 19 -6.71 -6.40 11.48
N ILE A 20 -6.04 -5.33 11.89
CA ILE A 20 -4.69 -5.01 11.41
C ILE A 20 -3.71 -5.89 12.18
N ASP A 21 -3.48 -7.08 11.67
CA ASP A 21 -2.66 -8.12 12.28
C ASP A 21 -1.87 -8.84 11.19
N PHE A 22 -0.61 -9.15 11.47
CA PHE A 22 0.29 -9.76 10.50
C PHE A 22 -0.20 -11.14 10.04
N ASP A 23 -0.57 -12.01 10.97
CA ASP A 23 -0.98 -13.37 10.65
C ASP A 23 -2.32 -13.41 9.91
N VAL A 24 -3.24 -12.52 10.27
CA VAL A 24 -4.53 -12.37 9.58
C VAL A 24 -4.31 -11.92 8.13
N ALA A 25 -3.50 -10.88 7.92
CA ALA A 25 -3.18 -10.37 6.60
C ALA A 25 -2.41 -11.39 5.75
N ARG A 26 -1.44 -12.09 6.37
CA ARG A 26 -0.68 -13.16 5.71
C ARG A 26 -1.59 -14.29 5.23
N LYS A 27 -2.48 -14.79 6.10
CA LYS A 27 -3.46 -15.83 5.73
C LYS A 27 -4.41 -15.38 4.64
N ALA A 28 -4.88 -14.12 4.70
CA ALA A 28 -5.73 -13.55 3.67
C ALA A 28 -5.02 -13.48 2.31
N THR A 29 -3.76 -13.06 2.28
CA THR A 29 -2.95 -13.03 1.07
C THR A 29 -2.71 -14.43 0.52
N LEU A 30 -2.38 -15.41 1.36
CA LEU A 30 -2.22 -16.80 0.92
C LEU A 30 -3.48 -17.34 0.24
N ARG A 31 -4.66 -17.06 0.79
CA ARG A 31 -5.94 -17.45 0.17
C ARG A 31 -6.16 -16.81 -1.19
N LEU A 32 -5.74 -15.54 -1.36
CA LEU A 32 -5.80 -14.87 -2.66
C LEU A 32 -4.89 -15.53 -3.69
N LEU A 33 -3.68 -15.89 -3.27
CA LEU A 33 -2.68 -16.52 -4.13
C LEU A 33 -3.01 -17.99 -4.47
N GLU A 34 -3.87 -18.63 -3.67
CA GLU A 34 -4.35 -20.01 -3.88
C GLU A 34 -5.69 -20.09 -4.61
N GLY A 35 -6.31 -18.96 -4.89
CA GLY A 35 -7.58 -18.89 -5.60
C GLY A 35 -7.49 -19.32 -7.07
N GLU A 36 -8.62 -19.49 -7.71
CA GLU A 36 -8.70 -19.86 -9.14
C GLU A 36 -8.08 -18.80 -10.07
N ASN A 37 -8.14 -17.53 -9.67
CA ASN A 37 -7.58 -16.40 -10.40
C ASN A 37 -6.69 -15.58 -9.47
N PRO A 38 -5.45 -16.02 -9.19
CA PRO A 38 -4.56 -15.31 -8.30
C PRO A 38 -4.17 -13.95 -8.90
N PRO A 39 -4.05 -12.90 -8.06
CA PRO A 39 -3.64 -11.58 -8.52
C PRO A 39 -2.17 -11.58 -8.96
N ASP A 40 -1.87 -10.84 -10.02
CA ASP A 40 -0.51 -10.54 -10.47
C ASP A 40 0.06 -9.25 -9.86
N ALA A 41 -0.76 -8.51 -9.10
CA ALA A 41 -0.36 -7.33 -8.34
C ALA A 41 -1.21 -7.16 -7.08
N ILE A 42 -0.58 -6.67 -6.01
CA ILE A 42 -1.22 -6.40 -4.71
C ILE A 42 -0.93 -4.97 -4.30
N LEU A 43 -1.99 -4.24 -3.93
CA LEU A 43 -1.89 -2.97 -3.22
C LEU A 43 -2.30 -3.21 -1.77
N ALA A 44 -1.37 -2.98 -0.84
CA ALA A 44 -1.57 -3.19 0.59
C ALA A 44 -1.71 -1.85 1.32
N PHE A 45 -2.65 -1.77 2.26
CA PHE A 45 -3.13 -0.50 2.82
C PHE A 45 -2.26 0.08 3.95
N ASN A 46 -1.44 -0.71 4.62
CA ASN A 46 -0.54 -0.24 5.70
C ASN A 46 0.70 -1.12 5.82
N ASP A 47 1.64 -0.73 6.70
CA ASP A 47 2.90 -1.44 6.92
C ASP A 47 2.70 -2.92 7.25
N ILE A 48 1.88 -3.22 8.26
CA ILE A 48 1.68 -4.60 8.74
C ILE A 48 1.13 -5.48 7.63
N ILE A 49 0.10 -5.01 6.94
CA ILE A 49 -0.52 -5.75 5.83
C ILE A 49 0.46 -5.89 4.66
N THR A 50 1.25 -4.85 4.38
CA THR A 50 2.22 -4.86 3.29
C THR A 50 3.30 -5.91 3.53
N TYR A 51 3.90 -5.93 4.72
CA TYR A 51 4.96 -6.91 5.03
C TYR A 51 4.40 -8.32 5.17
N ALA A 52 3.17 -8.48 5.65
CA ALA A 52 2.48 -9.77 5.70
C ALA A 52 2.21 -10.33 4.29
N ALA A 53 1.77 -9.48 3.37
CA ALA A 53 1.58 -9.86 1.97
C ALA A 53 2.91 -10.18 1.28
N PHE A 54 3.95 -9.39 1.54
CA PHE A 54 5.29 -9.63 1.02
C PHE A 54 5.84 -10.98 1.48
N ASP A 55 5.70 -11.31 2.77
CA ASP A 55 6.09 -12.61 3.33
C ASP A 55 5.28 -13.76 2.73
N ALA A 56 3.97 -13.60 2.59
CA ALA A 56 3.10 -14.61 1.99
C ALA A 56 3.52 -14.94 0.55
N ILE A 57 3.80 -13.93 -0.29
CA ILE A 57 4.27 -14.13 -1.67
C ILE A 57 5.58 -14.92 -1.66
N LYS A 58 6.55 -14.51 -0.84
CA LYS A 58 7.85 -15.18 -0.75
C LYS A 58 7.74 -16.60 -0.20
N SER A 59 6.87 -16.85 0.78
CA SER A 59 6.66 -18.17 1.36
C SER A 59 6.08 -19.19 0.36
N LYS A 60 5.40 -18.71 -0.69
CA LYS A 60 4.95 -19.51 -1.82
C LYS A 60 6.03 -19.75 -2.88
N GLY A 61 7.22 -19.19 -2.72
CA GLY A 61 8.27 -19.25 -3.73
C GLY A 61 8.01 -18.38 -4.96
N LEU A 62 7.03 -17.49 -4.89
CA LEU A 62 6.72 -16.55 -5.98
C LEU A 62 7.72 -15.40 -6.00
N ARG A 63 8.07 -14.98 -7.20
CA ARG A 63 9.03 -13.89 -7.43
C ARG A 63 8.30 -12.55 -7.41
N ILE A 64 8.93 -11.59 -6.76
CA ILE A 64 8.49 -10.20 -6.75
C ILE A 64 9.51 -9.39 -7.57
N PRO A 65 9.10 -8.68 -8.59
CA PRO A 65 7.75 -8.40 -9.07
C PRO A 65 7.25 -9.34 -10.18
N GLU A 66 8.04 -10.29 -10.65
CA GLU A 66 7.78 -11.05 -11.89
C GLU A 66 6.45 -11.81 -11.85
N ASP A 67 6.21 -12.56 -10.77
CA ASP A 67 4.99 -13.34 -10.61
C ASP A 67 3.90 -12.50 -9.94
N VAL A 68 4.24 -11.75 -8.87
CA VAL A 68 3.31 -10.85 -8.17
C VAL A 68 4.02 -9.55 -7.83
N ALA A 69 3.55 -8.44 -8.38
CA ALA A 69 4.00 -7.11 -8.00
C ALA A 69 3.34 -6.68 -6.67
N ILE A 70 4.03 -5.87 -5.87
CA ILE A 70 3.44 -5.34 -4.63
C ILE A 70 3.81 -3.88 -4.41
N ILE A 71 2.81 -3.09 -4.02
CA ILE A 71 2.94 -1.72 -3.54
C ILE A 71 2.25 -1.63 -2.19
N GLY A 72 2.86 -0.94 -1.23
CA GLY A 72 2.28 -0.71 0.08
C GLY A 72 2.09 0.75 0.42
N PHE A 73 1.11 1.04 1.26
CA PHE A 73 1.06 2.29 2.00
C PHE A 73 1.98 2.14 3.20
N THR A 74 3.18 2.69 3.12
CA THR A 74 4.20 2.60 4.16
C THR A 74 5.06 3.85 4.18
N ASP A 75 5.32 4.35 5.37
CA ASP A 75 6.11 5.56 5.60
C ASP A 75 7.55 5.21 6.02
N GLY A 76 7.79 3.95 6.33
CA GLY A 76 9.04 3.51 6.94
C GLY A 76 10.21 3.36 5.96
N ASP A 77 11.40 3.66 6.43
CA ASP A 77 12.66 3.34 5.74
C ASP A 77 12.81 1.84 5.48
N THR A 78 12.12 1.01 6.24
CA THR A 78 12.09 -0.46 6.11
C THR A 78 11.76 -0.91 4.68
N ALA A 79 10.91 -0.17 3.97
CA ALA A 79 10.56 -0.44 2.59
C ALA A 79 11.78 -0.42 1.64
N ALA A 80 12.84 0.31 2.00
CA ALA A 80 14.09 0.38 1.24
C ALA A 80 15.08 -0.74 1.58
N PHE A 81 14.88 -1.45 2.70
CA PHE A 81 15.81 -2.46 3.22
C PHE A 81 15.38 -3.90 2.96
N VAL A 82 14.13 -4.12 2.54
CA VAL A 82 13.68 -5.46 2.12
C VAL A 82 14.17 -5.79 0.71
N THR A 83 14.26 -7.08 0.38
CA THR A 83 14.68 -7.53 -0.95
C THR A 83 13.58 -8.37 -1.60
N PRO A 84 13.09 -7.96 -2.80
CA PRO A 84 13.35 -6.71 -3.51
C PRO A 84 12.86 -5.47 -2.74
N ARG A 85 13.44 -4.29 -3.02
CA ARG A 85 13.05 -3.04 -2.37
C ARG A 85 11.60 -2.70 -2.69
N LEU A 86 10.84 -2.38 -1.65
CA LEU A 86 9.39 -2.21 -1.73
C LEU A 86 9.01 -0.84 -2.30
N SER A 87 8.19 -0.83 -3.34
CA SER A 87 7.49 0.34 -3.84
C SER A 87 6.44 0.78 -2.83
N ALA A 88 6.37 2.08 -2.57
CA ALA A 88 5.58 2.59 -1.47
C ALA A 88 4.83 3.88 -1.83
N ILE A 89 3.61 3.98 -1.33
CA ILE A 89 2.87 5.22 -1.25
C ILE A 89 3.11 5.79 0.15
N MET A 90 3.81 6.91 0.19
CA MET A 90 4.22 7.56 1.44
C MET A 90 3.31 8.74 1.72
N ASP A 91 2.77 8.79 2.91
CA ASP A 91 2.18 10.03 3.42
C ASP A 91 3.32 10.99 3.81
N GLN A 92 2.99 12.25 3.92
CA GLN A 92 3.93 13.28 4.34
C GLN A 92 3.59 13.70 5.78
N ALA A 93 3.66 12.75 6.73
CA ALA A 93 3.21 12.92 8.11
C ALA A 93 3.76 14.19 8.77
N HIS A 94 5.05 14.50 8.56
CA HIS A 94 5.67 15.73 9.10
C HIS A 94 5.01 16.99 8.50
N VAL A 95 4.75 17.03 7.19
CA VAL A 95 4.10 18.16 6.52
C VAL A 95 2.65 18.27 6.99
N GLN A 96 1.93 17.14 7.10
CA GLN A 96 0.56 17.09 7.60
C GLN A 96 0.48 17.62 9.03
N GLY A 97 1.36 17.16 9.93
CA GLY A 97 1.42 17.62 11.32
C GLY A 97 1.72 19.12 11.42
N THR A 98 2.68 19.62 10.64
CA THR A 98 3.01 21.05 10.60
C THR A 98 1.81 21.88 10.13
N LYS A 99 1.14 21.49 9.05
CA LYS A 99 -0.04 22.21 8.55
C LYS A 99 -1.20 22.13 9.54
N ALA A 100 -1.47 20.99 10.13
CA ALA A 100 -2.51 20.84 11.14
C ALA A 100 -2.27 21.76 12.35
N CYS A 101 -1.03 21.82 12.83
CA CYS A 101 -0.66 22.72 13.93
C CYS A 101 -0.84 24.21 13.55
N GLN A 102 -0.44 24.59 12.34
CA GLN A 102 -0.64 25.96 11.84
C GLN A 102 -2.13 26.34 11.76
N LEU A 103 -2.98 25.45 11.30
CA LEU A 103 -4.42 25.67 11.24
C LEU A 103 -5.04 25.76 12.64
N LEU A 104 -4.61 24.91 13.55
CA LEU A 104 -5.06 24.95 14.94
C LEU A 104 -4.69 26.29 15.61
N MET A 105 -3.47 26.76 15.40
CA MET A 105 -3.02 28.06 15.95
C MET A 105 -3.83 29.23 15.40
N LYS A 106 -4.23 29.22 14.12
CA LYS A 106 -5.14 30.24 13.57
C LYS A 106 -6.48 30.24 14.29
N SER A 107 -7.06 29.06 14.51
CA SER A 107 -8.33 28.93 15.23
C SER A 107 -8.24 29.41 16.68
N ILE A 108 -7.16 29.08 17.39
CA ILE A 108 -6.92 29.56 18.77
C ILE A 108 -6.81 31.07 18.82
N ASN A 109 -6.24 31.71 17.79
CA ASN A 109 -6.10 33.15 17.67
C ASN A 109 -7.38 33.87 17.19
N GLY A 110 -8.52 33.16 17.16
CA GLY A 110 -9.84 33.73 16.84
C GLY A 110 -10.19 33.76 15.35
N ASP A 111 -9.46 33.05 14.51
CA ASP A 111 -9.85 32.87 13.11
C ASP A 111 -10.94 31.78 13.02
N GLU A 112 -12.17 32.21 12.80
CA GLU A 112 -13.36 31.32 12.72
C GLU A 112 -13.52 30.63 11.37
N LYS A 113 -12.62 30.87 10.42
CA LYS A 113 -12.71 30.24 9.09
C LYS A 113 -12.44 28.76 9.15
N ILE A 114 -13.23 27.99 8.41
CA ILE A 114 -12.99 26.58 8.19
C ILE A 114 -11.95 26.43 7.07
N TYR A 115 -10.81 25.84 7.40
CA TYR A 115 -9.74 25.57 6.45
C TYR A 115 -9.72 24.09 6.06
N LYS A 116 -9.45 23.85 4.80
CA LYS A 116 -9.19 22.51 4.27
C LYS A 116 -7.85 22.54 3.55
N GLU A 117 -6.89 21.77 4.05
CA GLU A 117 -5.60 21.56 3.42
C GLU A 117 -5.50 20.13 2.92
N VAL A 118 -4.97 19.95 1.74
CA VAL A 118 -4.69 18.64 1.16
C VAL A 118 -3.19 18.51 1.00
N VAL A 119 -2.61 17.51 1.65
CA VAL A 119 -1.21 17.14 1.49
C VAL A 119 -1.15 15.91 0.58
N PRO A 120 -0.56 16.01 -0.62
CA PRO A 120 -0.50 14.89 -1.54
C PRO A 120 0.40 13.78 -0.99
N MET A 121 0.08 12.54 -1.32
CA MET A 121 0.96 11.40 -1.07
C MET A 121 2.04 11.32 -2.15
N ILE A 122 3.16 10.67 -1.82
CA ILE A 122 4.28 10.47 -2.74
C ILE A 122 4.38 8.99 -3.08
N LEU A 123 4.28 8.66 -4.36
CA LEU A 123 4.56 7.31 -4.84
C LEU A 123 6.06 7.17 -5.11
N LYS A 124 6.72 6.30 -4.36
CA LYS A 124 8.09 5.84 -4.63
C LYS A 124 8.06 4.48 -5.30
N ILE A 125 8.39 4.44 -6.58
CA ILE A 125 8.53 3.20 -7.33
C ILE A 125 9.91 2.60 -7.04
N ARG A 126 9.93 1.31 -6.74
CA ARG A 126 11.12 0.50 -6.50
C ARG A 126 10.96 -0.89 -7.14
N GLU A 127 11.86 -1.79 -6.85
CA GLU A 127 11.96 -3.12 -7.48
C GLU A 127 10.67 -3.95 -7.36
N SER A 128 9.91 -3.84 -6.27
CA SER A 128 8.75 -4.71 -6.02
C SER A 128 7.56 -4.50 -6.95
N SER A 129 7.53 -3.42 -7.72
CA SER A 129 6.47 -3.16 -8.72
C SER A 129 7.02 -2.88 -10.11
N GLU A 130 8.34 -2.78 -10.27
CA GLU A 130 8.97 -2.52 -11.55
C GLU A 130 9.27 -3.85 -12.25
N LYS A 131 8.25 -4.44 -12.86
CA LYS A 131 8.46 -5.59 -13.75
C LYS A 131 9.39 -5.13 -14.87
N ASN A 132 10.56 -5.74 -14.98
CA ASN A 132 11.43 -5.54 -16.13
C ASN A 132 10.61 -5.91 -17.38
N LEU A 133 10.11 -4.91 -18.06
CA LEU A 133 9.56 -5.07 -19.39
C LEU A 133 10.75 -5.51 -20.25
N VAL A 134 10.94 -6.82 -20.35
CA VAL A 134 11.87 -7.37 -21.33
C VAL A 134 11.44 -6.78 -22.65
N LYS A 135 12.24 -5.82 -23.15
CA LYS A 135 12.05 -5.29 -24.50
C LYS A 135 12.14 -6.50 -25.43
N LYS A 136 10.95 -6.90 -25.96
CA LYS A 136 10.89 -7.78 -27.11
C LYS A 136 11.46 -7.08 -28.33
#